data_9ac1972c95a3579ec71b7bfcce37188b
#
_entry.id   9ac1972c95a3579ec71b7bfcce37188b
#
_cell.length_a   1.000
_cell.length_b   1.000
_cell.length_c   1.000
_cell.angle_alpha   90.00
_cell.angle_beta   90.00
_cell.angle_gamma   90.00
#
_symmetry.space_group_name_H-M   'P 1'
#
loop_
_entity.id
_entity.type
_entity.pdbx_description
1 polymer ?
#
loop_
_entity_poly.entity_id
_entity_poly.type
_entity_poly.pdbx_seq_one_letter_code
_entity_poly.pdbx_strand_id
1 'polypeptide(L)'
;MTYKRMVVEMGMGTDLQGGNYTKAAVRALRDALWHNSLTVAPAFGVPKEAMKIEVSIGVAKPELVNRDEVKAVLPYGQATVDVVEGGLDIISDCGTKVTVVANAAAVVYLDIDEIFETAQAEH
;
A
#
# COMPACT_ATOMS: atom_id res chain seq x y z
N MET A 1 16.48 13.91 -11.62
CA MET A 1 15.61 12.92 -10.95
C MET A 1 14.16 13.28 -11.20
N THR A 2 13.44 12.46 -11.92
CA THR A 2 12.05 12.74 -12.32
C THR A 2 11.19 11.50 -12.07
N TYR A 3 10.47 11.51 -10.95
CA TYR A 3 9.57 10.41 -10.61
C TYR A 3 8.25 10.54 -11.35
N LYS A 4 7.80 9.45 -11.95
CA LYS A 4 6.53 9.39 -12.65
C LYS A 4 5.70 8.24 -12.09
N ARG A 5 4.41 8.53 -11.86
CA ARG A 5 3.47 7.50 -11.41
C ARG A 5 3.27 6.45 -12.50
N MET A 6 3.53 5.21 -12.15
CA MET A 6 3.47 4.09 -13.09
C MET A 6 2.27 3.19 -12.85
N VAL A 7 1.92 2.97 -11.59
CA VAL A 7 0.89 1.99 -11.20
C VAL A 7 0.13 2.52 -10.01
N VAL A 8 -1.18 2.28 -9.99
CA VAL A 8 -2.04 2.45 -8.81
C VAL A 8 -2.73 1.11 -8.56
N GLU A 9 -2.49 0.53 -7.39
CA GLU A 9 -3.14 -0.68 -6.93
C GLU A 9 -4.05 -0.36 -5.76
N MET A 10 -5.25 -0.95 -5.73
CA MET A 10 -6.23 -0.69 -4.69
C MET A 10 -6.71 -2.01 -4.09
N GLY A 11 -7.00 -1.98 -2.79
CA GLY A 11 -7.48 -3.15 -2.08
C GLY A 11 -8.31 -2.79 -0.87
N MET A 12 -8.95 -3.80 -0.32
CA MET A 12 -9.79 -3.70 0.87
C MET A 12 -9.44 -4.85 1.82
N GLY A 13 -9.45 -4.57 3.10
CA GLY A 13 -9.24 -5.57 4.13
C GLY A 13 -10.19 -5.37 5.30
N THR A 14 -10.46 -6.44 6.02
CA THR A 14 -11.36 -6.41 7.15
C THR A 14 -10.76 -7.11 8.36
N ASP A 15 -11.16 -6.67 9.56
CA ASP A 15 -10.98 -7.41 10.79
C ASP A 15 -12.37 -7.62 11.41
N LEU A 16 -12.83 -8.88 11.38
CA LEU A 16 -14.17 -9.22 11.81
C LEU A 16 -14.25 -9.28 13.33
N GLN A 17 -15.03 -8.37 13.92
CA GLN A 17 -15.36 -8.36 15.34
C GLN A 17 -14.18 -8.14 16.30
N GLY A 18 -12.95 -8.03 15.79
CA GLY A 18 -11.76 -7.85 16.63
C GLY A 18 -11.42 -6.38 16.90
N GLY A 19 -11.94 -5.47 16.11
CA GLY A 19 -11.65 -4.05 16.27
C GLY A 19 -10.19 -3.67 16.02
N ASN A 20 -9.45 -4.49 15.28
CA ASN A 20 -8.02 -4.26 15.06
C ASN A 20 -7.78 -3.53 13.73
N TYR A 21 -7.53 -2.23 13.82
CA TYR A 21 -7.34 -1.36 12.66
C TYR A 21 -6.07 -1.68 11.89
N THR A 22 -4.98 -2.00 12.59
CA THR A 22 -3.71 -2.37 11.93
C THR A 22 -3.88 -3.65 11.12
N LYS A 23 -4.57 -4.65 11.68
CA LYS A 23 -4.82 -5.92 10.99
C LYS A 23 -5.65 -5.73 9.72
N ALA A 24 -6.70 -4.91 9.79
CA ALA A 24 -7.51 -4.57 8.64
C ALA A 24 -6.68 -3.82 7.58
N ALA A 25 -5.85 -2.87 7.99
CA ALA A 25 -4.97 -2.12 7.10
C ALA A 25 -3.95 -3.02 6.39
N VAL A 26 -3.32 -3.94 7.14
CA VAL A 26 -2.37 -4.92 6.57
C VAL A 26 -3.05 -5.80 5.53
N ARG A 27 -4.25 -6.28 5.83
CA ARG A 27 -5.03 -7.08 4.88
C ARG A 27 -5.42 -6.30 3.64
N ALA A 28 -5.77 -5.03 3.81
CA ALA A 28 -6.11 -4.14 2.68
C ALA A 28 -4.91 -3.94 1.76
N LEU A 29 -3.72 -3.70 2.32
CA LEU A 29 -2.52 -3.55 1.52
C LEU A 29 -2.14 -4.86 0.82
N ARG A 30 -2.23 -5.99 1.50
CA ARG A 30 -1.99 -7.29 0.88
C ARG A 30 -2.94 -7.56 -0.27
N ASP A 31 -4.21 -7.19 -0.12
CA ASP A 31 -5.20 -7.32 -1.19
C ASP A 31 -4.82 -6.44 -2.40
N ALA A 32 -4.42 -5.20 -2.15
CA ALA A 32 -3.96 -4.31 -3.22
C ALA A 32 -2.77 -4.91 -3.99
N LEU A 33 -1.82 -5.51 -3.28
CA LEU A 33 -0.62 -6.10 -3.89
C LEU A 33 -0.89 -7.45 -4.55
N TRP A 34 -1.92 -8.16 -4.12
CA TRP A 34 -2.29 -9.47 -4.65
C TRP A 34 -2.75 -9.39 -6.12
N HIS A 35 -3.49 -8.34 -6.47
CA HIS A 35 -4.06 -8.19 -7.81
C HIS A 35 -3.01 -7.93 -8.88
N ASN A 36 -1.85 -7.44 -8.48
CA ASN A 36 -0.77 -7.20 -9.41
C ASN A 36 0.55 -7.30 -8.65
N SER A 37 1.41 -8.16 -9.13
CA SER A 37 2.77 -8.18 -8.63
C SER A 37 3.44 -6.85 -9.00
N LEU A 38 4.19 -6.25 -8.09
CA LEU A 38 4.91 -5.00 -8.35
C LEU A 38 6.08 -5.26 -9.31
N THR A 39 5.75 -5.62 -10.55
CA THR A 39 6.71 -6.03 -11.58
C THR A 39 7.11 -4.88 -12.51
N VAL A 40 6.60 -3.68 -12.26
CA VAL A 40 6.86 -2.55 -13.15
C VAL A 40 8.35 -2.21 -13.23
N ALA A 41 9.09 -2.26 -12.13
CA ALA A 41 10.53 -1.97 -12.14
C ALA A 41 11.32 -2.98 -13.00
N PRO A 42 11.19 -4.30 -12.77
CA PRO A 42 11.84 -5.27 -13.64
C PRO A 42 11.43 -5.16 -15.11
N ALA A 43 10.18 -4.82 -15.38
CA ALA A 43 9.71 -4.64 -16.76
C ALA A 43 10.45 -3.52 -17.50
N PHE A 44 10.93 -2.51 -16.77
CA PHE A 44 11.74 -1.43 -17.33
C PHE A 44 13.24 -1.61 -17.10
N GLY A 45 13.66 -2.79 -16.63
CA GLY A 45 15.07 -3.10 -16.45
C GLY A 45 15.74 -2.41 -15.26
N VAL A 46 14.95 -1.93 -14.30
CA VAL A 46 15.48 -1.32 -13.07
C VAL A 46 15.22 -2.21 -11.86
N PRO A 47 16.04 -2.13 -10.80
CA PRO A 47 15.86 -2.98 -9.63
C PRO A 47 14.58 -2.62 -8.88
N LYS A 48 14.01 -3.59 -8.18
CA LYS A 48 12.78 -3.40 -7.37
C LYS A 48 12.97 -2.34 -6.30
N GLU A 49 14.18 -2.21 -5.76
CA GLU A 49 14.53 -1.24 -4.74
C GLU A 49 14.47 0.21 -5.25
N ALA A 50 14.45 0.39 -6.57
CA ALA A 50 14.31 1.72 -7.18
C ALA A 50 12.87 2.25 -7.14
N MET A 51 11.88 1.41 -6.84
CA MET A 51 10.50 1.84 -6.75
C MET A 51 10.29 2.74 -5.54
N LYS A 52 9.62 3.87 -5.76
CA LYS A 52 9.08 4.70 -4.70
C LYS A 52 7.59 4.37 -4.57
N ILE A 53 7.18 3.92 -3.39
CA ILE A 53 5.82 3.43 -3.16
C ILE A 53 5.16 4.31 -2.11
N GLU A 54 4.07 4.96 -2.47
CA GLU A 54 3.25 5.72 -1.55
C GLU A 54 2.01 4.90 -1.22
N VAL A 55 1.88 4.50 0.05
CA VAL A 55 0.74 3.75 0.54
C VAL A 55 -0.19 4.68 1.28
N SER A 56 -1.46 4.65 0.92
CA SER A 56 -2.52 5.36 1.64
C SER A 56 -3.51 4.34 2.19
N ILE A 57 -3.77 4.44 3.49
CA ILE A 57 -4.72 3.59 4.20
C ILE A 57 -5.89 4.44 4.67
N GLY A 58 -7.12 4.00 4.42
CA GLY A 58 -8.33 4.61 4.94
C GLY A 58 -8.99 3.72 5.98
N VAL A 59 -9.15 4.21 7.19
CA VAL A 59 -9.87 3.54 8.29
C VAL A 59 -10.63 4.59 9.09
N ALA A 60 -11.64 4.16 9.85
CA ALA A 60 -12.46 5.07 10.65
C ALA A 60 -11.68 5.76 11.78
N LYS A 61 -10.64 5.09 12.31
CA LYS A 61 -9.78 5.63 13.38
C LYS A 61 -8.31 5.51 13.01
N PRO A 62 -7.79 6.47 12.20
CA PRO A 62 -6.42 6.40 11.70
C PRO A 62 -5.34 6.32 12.77
N GLU A 63 -5.57 6.95 13.91
CA GLU A 63 -4.63 7.00 15.04
C GLU A 63 -4.35 5.63 15.65
N LEU A 64 -5.20 4.63 15.37
CA LEU A 64 -5.06 3.28 15.91
C LEU A 64 -4.29 2.33 14.98
N VAL A 65 -3.81 2.80 13.84
CA VAL A 65 -3.03 1.99 12.92
C VAL A 65 -1.54 2.13 13.20
N ASN A 66 -0.86 0.99 13.34
CA ASN A 66 0.60 0.96 13.43
C ASN A 66 1.18 1.01 12.01
N ARG A 67 1.73 2.16 11.64
CA ARG A 67 2.26 2.39 10.28
C ARG A 67 3.45 1.51 9.95
N ASP A 68 4.29 1.20 10.94
CA ASP A 68 5.47 0.36 10.73
C ASP A 68 5.07 -1.07 10.37
N GLU A 69 4.04 -1.61 11.00
CA GLU A 69 3.51 -2.93 10.65
C GLU A 69 2.93 -2.96 9.24
N VAL A 70 2.26 -1.89 8.82
CA VAL A 70 1.74 -1.78 7.45
C VAL A 70 2.89 -1.70 6.46
N LYS A 71 3.88 -0.87 6.73
CA LYS A 71 5.07 -0.70 5.88
C LYS A 71 5.83 -2.02 5.72
N ALA A 72 5.88 -2.84 6.76
CA ALA A 72 6.58 -4.13 6.74
C ALA A 72 5.99 -5.15 5.76
N VAL A 73 4.78 -4.92 5.25
CA VAL A 73 4.18 -5.76 4.20
C VAL A 73 4.95 -5.65 2.89
N LEU A 74 5.58 -4.52 2.63
CA LEU A 74 6.35 -4.29 1.41
C LEU A 74 7.78 -4.81 1.61
N PRO A 75 8.20 -5.83 0.85
CA PRO A 75 9.52 -6.43 1.04
C PRO A 75 10.66 -5.64 0.39
N TYR A 76 10.35 -4.68 -0.44
CA TYR A 76 11.33 -3.91 -1.21
C TYR A 76 10.76 -2.54 -1.60
N GLY A 77 11.66 -1.69 -2.10
CA GLY A 77 11.30 -0.34 -2.51
C GLY A 77 11.43 0.68 -1.38
N GLN A 78 11.22 1.94 -1.72
CA GLN A 78 11.21 3.05 -0.77
C GLN A 78 9.76 3.40 -0.49
N ALA A 79 9.25 2.98 0.66
CA ALA A 79 7.84 3.09 0.98
C ALA A 79 7.57 4.16 2.05
N THR A 80 6.50 4.91 1.84
CA THR A 80 5.89 5.76 2.86
C THR A 80 4.46 5.31 3.07
N VAL A 81 3.99 5.38 4.32
CA VAL A 81 2.62 5.01 4.68
C VAL A 81 1.94 6.22 5.29
N ASP A 82 0.83 6.60 4.70
CA ASP A 82 -0.07 7.61 5.25
C ASP A 82 -1.40 6.95 5.61
N VAL A 83 -1.98 7.35 6.75
CA VAL A 83 -3.24 6.80 7.22
C VAL A 83 -4.22 7.95 7.42
N VAL A 84 -5.35 7.86 6.74
CA VAL A 84 -6.38 8.90 6.75
C VAL A 84 -7.72 8.32 7.18
N GLU A 85 -8.63 9.20 7.54
CA GLU A 85 -10.00 8.78 7.85
C GLU A 85 -10.67 8.27 6.59
N GLY A 86 -11.25 7.09 6.69
CA GLY A 86 -11.93 6.40 5.58
C GLY A 86 -12.40 5.04 6.07
N GLY A 87 -12.64 4.11 5.14
CA GLY A 87 -13.15 2.80 5.49
C GLY A 87 -14.47 2.86 6.23
N LEU A 88 -14.75 1.86 7.03
CA LEU A 88 -15.99 1.76 7.81
C LEU A 88 -15.76 1.00 9.10
N ASP A 89 -16.42 1.42 10.16
CA ASP A 89 -16.61 0.62 11.37
C ASP A 89 -18.05 0.13 11.40
N ILE A 90 -18.22 -1.18 11.56
CA ILE A 90 -19.53 -1.79 11.70
C ILE A 90 -19.63 -2.37 13.11
N ILE A 91 -20.49 -1.76 13.89
CA ILE A 91 -20.67 -2.12 15.30
C ILE A 91 -21.74 -3.20 15.40
N SER A 92 -21.49 -4.26 16.20
CA SER A 92 -22.46 -5.32 16.44
C SER A 92 -23.72 -4.78 17.15
N ASP A 93 -24.82 -5.52 17.05
CA ASP A 93 -26.09 -5.13 17.67
C ASP A 93 -25.98 -4.87 19.18
N CYS A 94 -25.13 -5.64 19.85
CA CYS A 94 -24.90 -5.48 21.29
C CYS A 94 -23.90 -4.34 21.62
N GLY A 95 -23.28 -3.72 20.61
CA GLY A 95 -22.33 -2.62 20.79
C GLY A 95 -20.97 -3.00 21.34
N THR A 96 -20.67 -4.30 21.45
CA THR A 96 -19.43 -4.79 22.09
C THR A 96 -18.33 -5.17 21.11
N LYS A 97 -18.64 -5.37 19.84
CA LYS A 97 -17.69 -5.80 18.81
C LYS A 97 -17.71 -4.88 17.63
N VAL A 98 -16.54 -4.66 17.03
CA VAL A 98 -16.38 -3.79 15.88
C VAL A 98 -15.75 -4.57 14.74
N THR A 99 -16.40 -4.60 13.60
CA THR A 99 -15.82 -5.03 12.33
C THR A 99 -15.21 -3.81 11.67
N VAL A 100 -13.91 -3.85 11.43
CA VAL A 100 -13.18 -2.76 10.78
C VAL A 100 -13.04 -3.08 9.29
N VAL A 101 -13.43 -2.14 8.44
CA VAL A 101 -13.17 -2.22 6.99
C VAL A 101 -12.15 -1.15 6.64
N ALA A 102 -11.04 -1.57 6.05
CA ALA A 102 -9.97 -0.68 5.61
C ALA A 102 -9.86 -0.68 4.10
N ASN A 103 -9.51 0.48 3.53
CA ASN A 103 -9.14 0.61 2.13
C ASN A 103 -7.65 0.89 2.04
N ALA A 104 -7.00 0.42 0.97
CA ALA A 104 -5.60 0.70 0.70
C ALA A 104 -5.41 1.10 -0.75
N ALA A 105 -4.50 2.03 -0.97
CA ALA A 105 -3.97 2.33 -2.29
C ALA A 105 -2.44 2.29 -2.21
N ALA A 106 -1.82 1.63 -3.16
CA ALA A 106 -0.37 1.63 -3.34
C ALA A 106 -0.07 2.27 -4.68
N VAL A 107 0.62 3.39 -4.64
CA VAL A 107 0.98 4.16 -5.84
C VAL A 107 2.48 4.02 -6.06
N VAL A 108 2.87 3.52 -7.22
CA VAL A 108 4.27 3.22 -7.54
C VAL A 108 4.81 4.24 -8.51
N TYR A 109 5.96 4.82 -8.16
CA TYR A 109 6.69 5.78 -9.00
C TYR A 109 8.04 5.19 -9.39
N LEU A 110 8.47 5.48 -10.60
CA LEU A 110 9.83 5.22 -11.06
C LEU A 110 10.47 6.52 -11.52
N ASP A 111 11.79 6.61 -11.32
CA ASP A 111 12.59 7.69 -11.87
C ASP A 111 12.79 7.43 -13.36
N ILE A 112 12.16 8.23 -14.21
CA ILE A 112 12.25 8.05 -15.66
C ILE A 112 13.64 8.36 -16.20
N ASP A 113 14.42 9.20 -15.52
CA ASP A 113 15.79 9.47 -15.91
C ASP A 113 16.65 8.21 -15.73
N GLU A 114 16.45 7.45 -14.65
CA GLU A 114 17.14 6.18 -14.41
C GLU A 114 16.78 5.14 -15.48
N ILE A 115 15.51 5.08 -15.90
CA ILE A 115 15.06 4.18 -16.97
C ILE A 115 15.80 4.50 -18.28
N PHE A 116 15.90 5.76 -18.65
CA PHE A 116 16.59 6.17 -19.86
C PHE A 116 18.09 5.89 -19.79
N GLU A 117 18.73 6.14 -18.65
CA GLU A 117 20.15 5.81 -18.45
C GLU A 117 20.40 4.30 -18.62
N THR A 118 19.54 3.46 -18.03
CA THR A 118 19.62 2.01 -18.14
C THR A 118 19.46 1.57 -19.61
N ALA A 119 18.50 2.12 -20.33
CA ALA A 119 18.28 1.82 -21.74
C ALA A 119 19.47 2.19 -22.60
N GLN A 120 20.11 3.34 -22.34
CA GLN A 120 21.30 3.78 -23.05
C GLN A 120 22.51 2.87 -22.78
N ALA A 121 22.64 2.38 -21.55
CA ALA A 121 23.73 1.50 -21.16
C ALA A 121 23.67 0.12 -21.86
N GLU A 122 22.49 -0.30 -22.29
CA GLU A 122 22.28 -1.56 -23.03
C GLU A 122 22.66 -1.48 -24.52
N HIS A 123 22.90 -0.29 -25.01
CA HIS A 123 23.32 -0.02 -26.38
C HIS A 123 24.85 0.19 -26.44
#